data_040b995ca2e89c8e775cafe40b3675d6
#
_entry.id   040b995ca2e89c8e775cafe40b3675d6
#
_cell.length_a   1.000
_cell.length_b   1.000
_cell.length_c   1.000
_cell.angle_alpha   90.00
_cell.angle_beta   90.00
_cell.angle_gamma   90.00
#
_symmetry.space_group_name_H-M   'P 1'
#
loop_
_entity.id
_entity.type
_entity.pdbx_description
1 polymer ?
#
loop_
_entity_poly.entity_id
_entity_poly.type
_entity_poly.pdbx_seq_one_letter_code
_entity_poly.pdbx_strand_id
1 'polypeptide(L)'
;MRSSASPTPLISDLHAAVADLRGTSRGPACRRLLLLLSLLALGGVAFWSVEWLPLRVAAAVLVALAETLLLIATHEACHGTLLGRRRLELALAALISWPMAWPLCTYRRLHGLHHRWNGSDLRDPERLHRQQSGQWRWLLLEGGAGLILRTVQEALALQAQHPRLRRALLADVLGVLVVQSLLITLAVQHGQLLAYALCWLMVERLAGALLQLRGAIEHWQLWRPQAHPLLTQLYSSRTVDVPAWVNELLGGLPHHSVHHAFPALSTAALPAATERVEAVLQAHGYSPLPRCQGYDQALKLLG
;
A
#
# COMPACT_ATOMS: atom_id res chain seq x y z
N MET A 1 32.59 -5.38 15.63
CA MET A 1 32.39 -6.17 16.87
C MET A 1 30.89 -6.26 17.12
N ARG A 2 30.26 -7.42 17.00
CA ARG A 2 28.85 -7.61 17.32
C ARG A 2 28.74 -7.81 18.82
N SER A 3 27.99 -6.92 19.52
CA SER A 3 27.63 -7.11 20.91
C SER A 3 26.86 -8.42 21.05
N SER A 4 27.33 -9.33 21.91
CA SER A 4 26.71 -10.62 22.23
C SER A 4 25.53 -10.50 23.21
N ALA A 5 24.91 -9.32 23.29
CA ALA A 5 23.74 -9.12 24.15
C ALA A 5 22.57 -9.95 23.61
N SER A 6 21.89 -10.67 24.50
CA SER A 6 20.65 -11.39 24.19
C SER A 6 19.62 -10.42 23.57
N PRO A 7 18.95 -10.74 22.47
CA PRO A 7 17.97 -9.85 21.84
C PRO A 7 16.74 -9.56 22.70
N THR A 8 16.54 -10.28 23.80
CA THR A 8 15.36 -10.20 24.68
C THR A 8 15.13 -8.80 25.29
N PRO A 9 16.14 -8.09 25.84
CA PRO A 9 15.94 -6.74 26.38
C PRO A 9 15.57 -5.74 25.28
N LEU A 10 16.28 -5.74 24.14
CA LEU A 10 15.98 -4.86 23.02
C LEU A 10 14.54 -5.03 22.53
N ILE A 11 14.09 -6.26 22.35
CA ILE A 11 12.72 -6.54 21.83
C ILE A 11 11.66 -6.05 22.81
N SER A 12 11.89 -6.22 24.12
CA SER A 12 11.03 -5.66 25.16
C SER A 12 10.95 -4.14 25.08
N ASP A 13 12.11 -3.47 24.97
CA ASP A 13 12.19 -2.01 24.93
C ASP A 13 11.55 -1.44 23.65
N LEU A 14 11.72 -2.12 22.49
CA LEU A 14 11.04 -1.74 21.26
C LEU A 14 9.52 -1.82 21.39
N HIS A 15 8.98 -2.86 22.03
CA HIS A 15 7.54 -2.96 22.29
C HIS A 15 7.06 -1.92 23.30
N ALA A 16 7.83 -1.63 24.34
CA ALA A 16 7.52 -0.61 25.34
C ALA A 16 7.48 0.79 24.72
N ALA A 17 8.42 1.10 23.82
CA ALA A 17 8.54 2.40 23.17
C ALA A 17 7.31 2.80 22.33
N VAL A 18 6.51 1.83 21.87
CA VAL A 18 5.33 2.09 21.04
C VAL A 18 4.02 1.69 21.72
N ALA A 19 4.05 1.24 22.98
CA ALA A 19 2.89 0.66 23.65
C ALA A 19 1.73 1.66 23.80
N ASP A 20 2.02 2.89 24.15
CA ASP A 20 1.07 4.00 24.33
C ASP A 20 0.54 4.57 22.99
N LEU A 21 1.24 4.30 21.89
CA LEU A 21 0.84 4.74 20.54
C LEU A 21 -0.20 3.83 19.87
N ARG A 22 -0.58 2.76 20.55
CA ARG A 22 -1.60 1.82 20.03
C ARG A 22 -2.97 2.47 20.10
N GLY A 23 -3.61 2.54 18.96
CA GLY A 23 -4.95 3.11 18.81
C GLY A 23 -5.17 3.67 17.41
N THR A 24 -6.43 3.82 17.03
CA THR A 24 -6.78 4.36 15.72
C THR A 24 -7.13 5.83 15.84
N SER A 25 -6.37 6.68 15.16
CA SER A 25 -6.70 8.10 15.02
C SER A 25 -7.74 8.28 13.93
N ARG A 26 -9.01 8.43 14.30
CA ARG A 26 -10.14 8.54 13.35
C ARG A 26 -10.21 9.89 12.65
N GLY A 27 -9.91 10.97 13.34
CA GLY A 27 -10.01 12.32 12.80
C GLY A 27 -9.19 12.54 11.53
N PRO A 28 -7.86 12.33 11.55
CA PRO A 28 -7.01 12.46 10.37
C PRO A 28 -7.42 11.50 9.23
N ALA A 29 -7.73 10.25 9.53
CA ALA A 29 -8.15 9.27 8.53
C ALA A 29 -9.49 9.66 7.86
N CYS A 30 -10.49 10.10 8.64
CA CYS A 30 -11.76 10.58 8.10
C CYS A 30 -11.56 11.83 7.23
N ARG A 31 -10.76 12.79 7.67
CA ARG A 31 -10.42 14.01 6.92
C ARG A 31 -9.77 13.68 5.58
N ARG A 32 -8.77 12.78 5.59
CA ARG A 32 -8.10 12.30 4.39
C ARG A 32 -9.07 11.58 3.45
N LEU A 33 -9.89 10.66 3.94
CA LEU A 33 -10.88 9.96 3.12
C LEU A 33 -11.87 10.93 2.50
N LEU A 34 -12.39 11.90 3.27
CA LEU A 34 -13.31 12.90 2.75
C LEU A 34 -12.66 13.74 1.64
N LEU A 35 -11.42 14.19 1.84
CA LEU A 35 -10.66 14.92 0.82
C LEU A 35 -10.50 14.08 -0.45
N LEU A 36 -10.03 12.84 -0.33
CA LEU A 36 -9.76 11.98 -1.48
C LEU A 36 -11.03 11.61 -2.24
N LEU A 37 -12.12 11.30 -1.53
CA LEU A 37 -13.42 11.04 -2.15
C LEU A 37 -13.98 12.30 -2.83
N SER A 38 -13.76 13.49 -2.25
CA SER A 38 -14.15 14.75 -2.88
C SER A 38 -13.34 15.02 -4.15
N LEU A 39 -12.04 14.76 -4.14
CA LEU A 39 -11.19 14.90 -5.32
C LEU A 39 -11.56 13.88 -6.41
N LEU A 40 -11.88 12.65 -6.03
CA LEU A 40 -12.38 11.64 -6.95
C LEU A 40 -13.71 12.07 -7.59
N ALA A 41 -14.65 12.55 -6.78
CA ALA A 41 -15.94 13.03 -7.27
C ALA A 41 -15.77 14.25 -8.19
N LEU A 42 -14.96 15.24 -7.80
CA LEU A 42 -14.65 16.42 -8.60
C LEU A 42 -14.02 16.04 -9.93
N GLY A 43 -13.00 15.19 -9.91
CA GLY A 43 -12.33 14.69 -11.11
C GLY A 43 -13.29 13.91 -12.01
N GLY A 44 -14.14 13.05 -11.42
CA GLY A 44 -15.16 12.29 -12.14
C GLY A 44 -16.19 13.19 -12.80
N VAL A 45 -16.79 14.14 -12.06
CA VAL A 45 -17.74 15.12 -12.62
C VAL A 45 -17.08 15.93 -13.73
N ALA A 46 -15.88 16.46 -13.51
CA ALA A 46 -15.16 17.22 -14.52
C ALA A 46 -14.89 16.38 -15.78
N PHE A 47 -14.47 15.14 -15.62
CA PHE A 47 -14.22 14.22 -16.73
C PHE A 47 -15.47 14.00 -17.61
N TRP A 48 -16.65 13.83 -17.02
CA TRP A 48 -17.90 13.58 -17.73
C TRP A 48 -18.55 14.83 -18.29
N SER A 49 -18.32 16.01 -17.68
CA SER A 49 -19.00 17.26 -18.03
C SER A 49 -18.21 18.16 -18.99
N VAL A 50 -16.89 17.96 -19.12
CA VAL A 50 -16.02 18.82 -19.91
C VAL A 50 -15.76 18.22 -21.28
N GLU A 51 -15.99 18.99 -22.36
CA GLU A 51 -15.72 18.58 -23.74
C GLU A 51 -14.29 18.92 -24.18
N TRP A 52 -13.68 19.96 -23.59
CA TRP A 52 -12.30 20.34 -23.93
C TRP A 52 -11.29 19.28 -23.47
N LEU A 53 -10.66 18.63 -24.48
CA LEU A 53 -9.80 17.46 -24.26
C LEU A 53 -8.69 17.65 -23.24
N PRO A 54 -7.89 18.76 -23.23
CA PRO A 54 -6.84 18.93 -22.23
C PRO A 54 -7.36 18.94 -20.78
N LEU A 55 -8.50 19.58 -20.53
CA LEU A 55 -9.10 19.61 -19.20
C LEU A 55 -9.72 18.25 -18.82
N ARG A 56 -10.25 17.52 -19.81
CA ARG A 56 -10.74 16.14 -19.60
C ARG A 56 -9.60 15.20 -19.23
N VAL A 57 -8.43 15.32 -19.88
CA VAL A 57 -7.20 14.57 -19.53
C VAL A 57 -6.73 14.94 -18.13
N ALA A 58 -6.69 16.23 -17.79
CA ALA A 58 -6.30 16.67 -16.44
C ALA A 58 -7.28 16.12 -15.37
N ALA A 59 -8.57 16.09 -15.65
CA ALA A 59 -9.58 15.49 -14.76
C ALA A 59 -9.33 13.98 -14.57
N ALA A 60 -9.01 13.26 -15.62
CA ALA A 60 -8.70 11.84 -15.52
C ALA A 60 -7.38 11.57 -14.77
N VAL A 61 -6.37 12.45 -14.88
CA VAL A 61 -5.15 12.39 -14.04
C VAL A 61 -5.51 12.63 -12.56
N LEU A 62 -6.39 13.58 -12.28
CA LEU A 62 -6.88 13.83 -10.91
C LEU A 62 -7.58 12.59 -10.35
N VAL A 63 -8.44 11.93 -11.14
CA VAL A 63 -9.07 10.65 -10.77
C VAL A 63 -8.01 9.60 -10.47
N ALA A 64 -6.99 9.45 -11.31
CA ALA A 64 -5.92 8.47 -11.10
C ALA A 64 -5.12 8.71 -9.83
N LEU A 65 -4.80 9.97 -9.52
CA LEU A 65 -4.09 10.32 -8.28
C LEU A 65 -4.98 10.08 -7.05
N ALA A 66 -6.26 10.47 -7.10
CA ALA A 66 -7.19 10.22 -6.02
C ALA A 66 -7.38 8.72 -5.76
N GLU A 67 -7.55 7.92 -6.81
CA GLU A 67 -7.65 6.45 -6.70
C GLU A 67 -6.37 5.81 -6.15
N THR A 68 -5.19 6.25 -6.58
CA THR A 68 -3.93 5.78 -6.02
C THR A 68 -3.88 5.97 -4.51
N LEU A 69 -4.22 7.17 -4.05
CA LEU A 69 -4.22 7.51 -2.62
C LEU A 69 -5.33 6.78 -1.84
N LEU A 70 -6.49 6.55 -2.46
CA LEU A 70 -7.57 5.76 -1.89
C LEU A 70 -7.17 4.27 -1.77
N LEU A 71 -6.49 3.70 -2.76
CA LEU A 71 -5.95 2.34 -2.67
C LEU A 71 -4.91 2.22 -1.54
N ILE A 72 -4.11 3.27 -1.29
CA ILE A 72 -3.24 3.33 -0.11
C ILE A 72 -4.08 3.33 1.18
N ALA A 73 -5.20 4.04 1.24
CA ALA A 73 -6.10 3.98 2.40
C ALA A 73 -6.73 2.59 2.59
N THR A 74 -6.98 1.84 1.52
CA THR A 74 -7.44 0.44 1.62
C THR A 74 -6.40 -0.49 2.25
N HIS A 75 -5.11 -0.20 2.07
CA HIS A 75 -4.03 -0.92 2.76
C HIS A 75 -4.13 -0.75 4.29
N GLU A 76 -4.41 0.46 4.81
CA GLU A 76 -4.66 0.66 6.24
C GLU A 76 -5.87 -0.13 6.74
N ALA A 77 -6.93 -0.20 5.94
CA ALA A 77 -8.09 -1.03 6.25
C ALA A 77 -7.73 -2.53 6.34
N CYS A 78 -6.71 -3.00 5.61
CA CYS A 78 -6.22 -4.37 5.74
C CYS A 78 -5.68 -4.65 7.15
N HIS A 79 -5.08 -3.66 7.81
CA HIS A 79 -4.59 -3.74 9.18
C HIS A 79 -5.64 -3.41 10.25
N GLY A 80 -6.76 -2.79 9.90
CA GLY A 80 -7.80 -2.34 10.82
C GLY A 80 -7.46 -1.04 11.53
N THR A 81 -6.61 -0.22 10.91
CA THR A 81 -6.10 1.04 11.47
C THR A 81 -6.71 2.29 10.85
N LEU A 82 -7.60 2.14 9.85
CA LEU A 82 -8.21 3.25 9.13
C LEU A 82 -9.30 3.97 9.96
N LEU A 83 -10.32 3.24 10.43
CA LEU A 83 -11.48 3.79 11.14
C LEU A 83 -11.74 3.14 12.51
N GLY A 84 -10.99 2.09 12.88
CA GLY A 84 -11.16 1.32 14.12
C GLY A 84 -12.43 0.45 14.15
N ARG A 85 -13.13 0.29 13.01
CA ARG A 85 -14.33 -0.54 12.87
C ARG A 85 -14.14 -1.54 11.73
N ARG A 86 -13.54 -2.68 12.03
CA ARG A 86 -13.08 -3.70 11.07
C ARG A 86 -14.04 -4.00 9.92
N ARG A 87 -15.33 -4.21 10.20
CA ARG A 87 -16.32 -4.56 9.16
C ARG A 87 -16.58 -3.37 8.22
N LEU A 88 -16.70 -2.18 8.78
CA LEU A 88 -16.91 -0.95 8.02
C LEU A 88 -15.70 -0.62 7.14
N GLU A 89 -14.50 -0.73 7.70
CA GLU A 89 -13.25 -0.52 6.96
C GLU A 89 -13.14 -1.43 5.74
N LEU A 90 -13.41 -2.72 5.92
CA LEU A 90 -13.32 -3.70 4.84
C LEU A 90 -14.40 -3.51 3.78
N ALA A 91 -15.62 -3.14 4.17
CA ALA A 91 -16.68 -2.83 3.22
C ALA A 91 -16.34 -1.58 2.39
N LEU A 92 -15.89 -0.50 3.05
CA LEU A 92 -15.46 0.71 2.38
C LEU A 92 -14.27 0.46 1.46
N ALA A 93 -13.27 -0.27 1.94
CA ALA A 93 -12.10 -0.61 1.15
C ALA A 93 -12.45 -1.46 -0.09
N ALA A 94 -13.39 -2.38 0.01
CA ALA A 94 -13.87 -3.16 -1.12
C ALA A 94 -14.58 -2.27 -2.16
N LEU A 95 -15.46 -1.37 -1.70
CA LEU A 95 -16.15 -0.41 -2.59
C LEU A 95 -15.18 0.53 -3.31
N ILE A 96 -14.07 0.93 -2.68
CA ILE A 96 -13.00 1.74 -3.29
C ILE A 96 -12.21 0.90 -4.30
N SER A 97 -11.94 -0.37 -4.01
CA SER A 97 -11.01 -1.21 -4.78
C SER A 97 -11.64 -1.84 -6.03
N TRP A 98 -12.88 -2.28 -5.96
CA TRP A 98 -13.51 -3.03 -7.06
C TRP A 98 -13.77 -2.22 -8.34
N PRO A 99 -14.01 -0.88 -8.32
CA PRO A 99 -14.01 -0.06 -9.54
C PRO A 99 -12.69 -0.12 -10.32
N MET A 100 -11.57 -0.34 -9.62
CA MET A 100 -10.24 -0.52 -10.21
C MET A 100 -9.90 -1.99 -10.52
N ALA A 101 -10.87 -2.89 -10.39
CA ALA A 101 -10.67 -4.33 -10.45
C ALA A 101 -9.62 -4.85 -9.44
N TRP A 102 -9.29 -4.06 -8.40
CA TRP A 102 -8.31 -4.41 -7.39
C TRP A 102 -8.87 -5.47 -6.44
N PRO A 103 -8.23 -6.66 -6.33
CA PRO A 103 -8.75 -7.78 -5.53
C PRO A 103 -8.41 -7.60 -4.05
N LEU A 104 -9.09 -6.69 -3.37
CA LEU A 104 -8.81 -6.30 -1.98
C LEU A 104 -8.84 -7.45 -0.98
N CYS A 105 -9.86 -8.31 -1.06
CA CYS A 105 -10.01 -9.41 -0.09
C CYS A 105 -8.85 -10.41 -0.21
N THR A 106 -8.40 -10.65 -1.43
CA THR A 106 -7.26 -11.49 -1.78
C THR A 106 -5.96 -10.80 -1.34
N TYR A 107 -5.76 -9.56 -1.76
CA TYR A 107 -4.60 -8.75 -1.39
C TYR A 107 -4.41 -8.72 0.13
N ARG A 108 -5.46 -8.43 0.89
CA ARG A 108 -5.39 -8.42 2.36
C ARG A 108 -4.83 -9.73 2.94
N ARG A 109 -5.16 -10.88 2.36
CA ARG A 109 -4.66 -12.18 2.82
C ARG A 109 -3.19 -12.37 2.47
N LEU A 110 -2.82 -12.04 1.23
CA LEU A 110 -1.45 -12.11 0.78
C LEU A 110 -0.57 -11.11 1.54
N HIS A 111 -1.05 -9.89 1.74
CA HIS A 111 -0.35 -8.86 2.50
C HIS A 111 -0.11 -9.26 3.96
N GLY A 112 -1.03 -9.98 4.57
CA GLY A 112 -0.80 -10.60 5.89
C GLY A 112 0.28 -11.69 5.88
N LEU A 113 0.48 -12.39 4.76
CA LEU A 113 1.62 -13.32 4.56
C LEU A 113 2.91 -12.54 4.31
N HIS A 114 2.86 -11.47 3.52
CA HIS A 114 3.98 -10.57 3.30
C HIS A 114 4.55 -10.03 4.62
N HIS A 115 3.72 -9.47 5.50
CA HIS A 115 4.17 -9.04 6.83
C HIS A 115 4.80 -10.16 7.67
N ARG A 116 4.40 -11.41 7.45
CA ARG A 116 4.99 -12.55 8.14
C ARG A 116 6.32 -12.99 7.52
N TRP A 117 6.45 -12.93 6.20
CA TRP A 117 7.53 -13.55 5.43
C TRP A 117 8.56 -12.56 4.89
N ASN A 118 8.24 -11.29 4.87
CA ASN A 118 9.15 -10.24 4.38
C ASN A 118 10.54 -10.37 5.02
N GLY A 119 11.55 -10.38 4.17
CA GLY A 119 12.94 -10.52 4.58
C GLY A 119 13.38 -11.91 5.04
N SER A 120 12.46 -12.89 5.16
CA SER A 120 12.76 -14.20 5.77
C SER A 120 12.38 -15.42 4.93
N ASP A 121 11.27 -15.39 4.18
CA ASP A 121 10.77 -16.54 3.42
C ASP A 121 10.63 -16.20 1.94
N LEU A 122 11.16 -17.08 1.08
CA LEU A 122 11.11 -16.91 -0.37
C LEU A 122 9.69 -16.95 -0.97
N ARG A 123 8.72 -17.45 -0.20
CA ARG A 123 7.29 -17.47 -0.58
C ARG A 123 6.55 -16.16 -0.31
N ASP A 124 7.26 -15.11 0.14
CA ASP A 124 6.67 -13.79 0.32
C ASP A 124 6.01 -13.32 -0.98
N PRO A 125 4.65 -13.14 -1.00
CA PRO A 125 3.91 -12.85 -2.21
C PRO A 125 4.17 -11.45 -2.78
N GLU A 126 4.72 -10.54 -1.99
CA GLU A 126 5.10 -9.19 -2.43
C GLU A 126 6.61 -9.07 -2.68
N ARG A 127 7.36 -10.19 -2.57
CA ARG A 127 8.77 -10.19 -2.86
C ARG A 127 9.02 -9.76 -4.31
N LEU A 128 9.83 -8.74 -4.46
CA LEU A 128 10.29 -8.32 -5.78
C LEU A 128 11.27 -9.37 -6.31
N HIS A 129 10.80 -10.29 -7.14
CA HIS A 129 11.61 -11.36 -7.74
C HIS A 129 12.75 -10.83 -8.61
N ARG A 130 12.69 -9.57 -8.99
CA ARG A 130 13.62 -8.89 -9.86
C ARG A 130 14.22 -7.69 -9.12
N GLN A 131 15.30 -7.92 -8.39
CA GLN A 131 16.06 -6.85 -7.72
C GLN A 131 17.31 -6.47 -8.52
N GLN A 132 17.23 -6.46 -9.86
CA GLN A 132 18.32 -6.06 -10.72
C GLN A 132 18.15 -4.60 -11.16
N SER A 133 19.24 -3.88 -11.25
CA SER A 133 19.26 -2.50 -11.72
C SER A 133 18.51 -2.32 -13.05
N GLY A 134 17.71 -1.27 -13.15
CA GLY A 134 16.93 -0.92 -14.36
C GLY A 134 15.61 -1.68 -14.55
N GLN A 135 15.29 -2.68 -13.72
CA GLN A 135 14.03 -3.45 -13.87
C GLN A 135 12.79 -2.69 -13.37
N TRP A 136 12.95 -1.60 -12.62
CA TRP A 136 11.84 -0.74 -12.21
C TRP A 136 11.00 -0.23 -13.40
N ARG A 137 11.62 -0.07 -14.59
CA ARG A 137 10.92 0.33 -15.83
C ARG A 137 9.83 -0.65 -16.22
N TRP A 138 10.05 -1.95 -16.01
CA TRP A 138 9.05 -2.97 -16.29
C TRP A 138 7.86 -2.89 -15.34
N LEU A 139 8.09 -2.50 -14.07
CA LEU A 139 7.00 -2.28 -13.12
C LEU A 139 6.05 -1.16 -13.59
N LEU A 140 6.58 -0.10 -14.21
CA LEU A 140 5.79 0.97 -14.78
C LEU A 140 4.99 0.50 -16.00
N LEU A 141 5.59 -0.33 -16.87
CA LEU A 141 4.92 -0.88 -18.05
C LEU A 141 3.83 -1.88 -17.70
N GLU A 142 4.00 -2.68 -16.66
CA GLU A 142 3.01 -3.65 -16.21
C GLU A 142 1.72 -2.98 -15.69
N GLY A 143 1.82 -1.79 -15.08
CA GLY A 143 0.68 -1.05 -14.54
C GLY A 143 -0.10 -1.83 -13.49
N GLY A 144 -1.37 -1.50 -13.34
CA GLY A 144 -2.28 -2.17 -12.41
C GLY A 144 -2.65 -3.59 -12.87
N ALA A 145 -2.79 -3.83 -14.16
CA ALA A 145 -3.12 -5.15 -14.69
C ALA A 145 -2.05 -6.19 -14.32
N GLY A 146 -0.77 -5.83 -14.42
CA GLY A 146 0.32 -6.72 -13.99
C GLY A 146 0.29 -6.97 -12.49
N LEU A 147 -0.01 -5.94 -11.70
CA LEU A 147 -0.13 -6.06 -10.25
C LEU A 147 -1.32 -6.97 -9.85
N ILE A 148 -2.48 -6.79 -10.49
CA ILE A 148 -3.67 -7.63 -10.31
C ILE A 148 -3.36 -9.09 -10.68
N LEU A 149 -2.76 -9.30 -11.84
CA LEU A 149 -2.41 -10.62 -12.34
C LEU A 149 -1.47 -11.36 -11.37
N ARG A 150 -0.42 -10.70 -10.89
CA ARG A 150 0.48 -11.28 -9.88
C ARG A 150 -0.27 -11.62 -8.60
N THR A 151 -1.12 -10.73 -8.09
CA THR A 151 -1.92 -10.97 -6.89
C THR A 151 -2.80 -12.23 -7.04
N VAL A 152 -3.43 -12.40 -8.19
CA VAL A 152 -4.23 -13.59 -8.49
C VAL A 152 -3.36 -14.85 -8.60
N GLN A 153 -2.23 -14.77 -9.30
CA GLN A 153 -1.29 -15.88 -9.45
C GLN A 153 -0.74 -16.37 -8.11
N GLU A 154 -0.32 -15.45 -7.24
CA GLU A 154 0.15 -15.79 -5.89
C GLU A 154 -0.97 -16.40 -5.03
N ALA A 155 -2.19 -15.88 -5.15
CA ALA A 155 -3.33 -16.47 -4.45
C ALA A 155 -3.62 -17.90 -4.91
N LEU A 156 -3.57 -18.17 -6.21
CA LEU A 156 -3.76 -19.51 -6.76
C LEU A 156 -2.62 -20.47 -6.36
N ALA A 157 -1.39 -19.98 -6.33
CA ALA A 157 -0.22 -20.78 -5.90
C ALA A 157 -0.30 -21.17 -4.42
N LEU A 158 -0.78 -20.25 -3.56
CA LEU A 158 -0.79 -20.43 -2.11
C LEU A 158 -2.11 -20.99 -1.56
N GLN A 159 -3.19 -21.08 -2.36
CA GLN A 159 -4.53 -21.46 -1.88
C GLN A 159 -4.61 -22.87 -1.26
N ALA A 160 -3.76 -23.79 -1.68
CA ALA A 160 -3.71 -25.16 -1.12
C ALA A 160 -3.28 -25.13 0.35
N GLN A 161 -2.31 -24.29 0.71
CA GLN A 161 -1.81 -24.10 2.06
C GLN A 161 -2.64 -23.09 2.86
N HIS A 162 -3.34 -22.18 2.19
CA HIS A 162 -4.15 -21.11 2.76
C HIS A 162 -5.58 -21.08 2.18
N PRO A 163 -6.49 -21.99 2.57
CA PRO A 163 -7.83 -22.15 1.96
C PRO A 163 -8.70 -20.88 1.98
N ARG A 164 -8.41 -19.95 2.89
CA ARG A 164 -9.10 -18.66 2.95
C ARG A 164 -8.82 -17.76 1.74
N LEU A 165 -7.73 -17.97 1.01
CA LEU A 165 -7.43 -17.25 -0.24
C LEU A 165 -8.47 -17.54 -1.32
N ARG A 166 -8.91 -18.79 -1.48
CA ARG A 166 -9.94 -19.15 -2.47
C ARG A 166 -11.26 -18.39 -2.22
N ARG A 167 -11.68 -18.29 -0.94
CA ARG A 167 -12.91 -17.52 -0.59
C ARG A 167 -12.73 -16.03 -0.84
N ALA A 168 -11.56 -15.49 -0.54
CA ALA A 168 -11.24 -14.09 -0.78
C ALA A 168 -11.26 -13.79 -2.29
N LEU A 169 -10.63 -14.62 -3.09
CA LEU A 169 -10.60 -14.47 -4.55
C LEU A 169 -12.02 -14.53 -5.16
N LEU A 170 -12.86 -15.47 -4.71
CA LEU A 170 -14.25 -15.53 -5.15
C LEU A 170 -15.02 -14.27 -4.78
N ALA A 171 -14.83 -13.74 -3.57
CA ALA A 171 -15.48 -12.50 -3.16
C ALA A 171 -15.06 -11.31 -4.04
N ASP A 172 -13.77 -11.20 -4.35
CA ASP A 172 -13.27 -10.15 -5.24
C ASP A 172 -13.79 -10.30 -6.67
N VAL A 173 -13.76 -11.51 -7.23
CA VAL A 173 -14.30 -11.76 -8.58
C VAL A 173 -15.77 -11.34 -8.66
N LEU A 174 -16.60 -11.77 -7.69
CA LEU A 174 -18.01 -11.39 -7.67
C LEU A 174 -18.20 -9.88 -7.48
N GLY A 175 -17.45 -9.27 -6.54
CA GLY A 175 -17.53 -7.82 -6.29
C GLY A 175 -17.12 -7.01 -7.52
N VAL A 176 -16.00 -7.36 -8.14
CA VAL A 176 -15.52 -6.70 -9.37
C VAL A 176 -16.52 -6.88 -10.50
N LEU A 177 -17.05 -8.09 -10.73
CA LEU A 177 -18.04 -8.33 -11.78
C LEU A 177 -19.31 -7.49 -11.57
N VAL A 178 -19.82 -7.41 -10.33
CA VAL A 178 -21.02 -6.61 -10.03
C VAL A 178 -20.74 -5.12 -10.29
N VAL A 179 -19.65 -4.59 -9.74
CA VAL A 179 -19.33 -3.16 -9.85
C VAL A 179 -19.01 -2.78 -11.31
N GLN A 180 -18.19 -3.56 -12.01
CA GLN A 180 -17.85 -3.29 -13.42
C GLN A 180 -19.07 -3.41 -14.32
N SER A 181 -19.93 -4.41 -14.11
CA SER A 181 -21.17 -4.52 -14.89
C SER A 181 -22.07 -3.30 -14.71
N LEU A 182 -22.19 -2.79 -13.48
CA LEU A 182 -22.95 -1.56 -13.20
C LEU A 182 -22.34 -0.36 -13.94
N LEU A 183 -21.03 -0.12 -13.79
CA LEU A 183 -20.34 1.03 -14.39
C LEU A 183 -20.37 0.97 -15.91
N ILE A 184 -20.15 -0.20 -16.52
CA ILE A 184 -20.25 -0.41 -17.97
C ILE A 184 -21.69 -0.16 -18.46
N THR A 185 -22.68 -0.68 -17.75
CA THR A 185 -24.09 -0.46 -18.12
C THR A 185 -24.43 1.02 -18.11
N LEU A 186 -24.03 1.76 -17.05
CA LEU A 186 -24.21 3.20 -17.00
C LEU A 186 -23.50 3.92 -18.14
N ALA A 187 -22.26 3.55 -18.44
CA ALA A 187 -21.50 4.14 -19.55
C ALA A 187 -22.18 3.88 -20.91
N VAL A 188 -22.72 2.68 -21.14
CA VAL A 188 -23.48 2.35 -22.36
C VAL A 188 -24.77 3.16 -22.45
N GLN A 189 -25.55 3.23 -21.37
CA GLN A 189 -26.81 3.98 -21.34
C GLN A 189 -26.63 5.49 -21.64
N HIS A 190 -25.47 6.03 -21.26
CA HIS A 190 -25.11 7.42 -21.52
C HIS A 190 -24.29 7.63 -22.81
N GLY A 191 -24.08 6.61 -23.63
CA GLY A 191 -23.28 6.69 -24.87
C GLY A 191 -21.78 6.99 -24.62
N GLN A 192 -21.26 6.70 -23.42
CA GLN A 192 -19.92 7.08 -22.96
C GLN A 192 -18.96 5.89 -22.78
N LEU A 193 -19.27 4.73 -23.39
CA LEU A 193 -18.49 3.51 -23.17
C LEU A 193 -17.00 3.68 -23.53
N LEU A 194 -16.70 4.31 -24.68
CA LEU A 194 -15.33 4.54 -25.10
C LEU A 194 -14.59 5.49 -24.11
N ALA A 195 -15.26 6.56 -23.70
CA ALA A 195 -14.68 7.50 -22.74
C ALA A 195 -14.42 6.82 -21.37
N TYR A 196 -15.35 5.98 -20.91
CA TYR A 196 -15.16 5.16 -19.72
C TYR A 196 -13.94 4.23 -19.85
N ALA A 197 -13.85 3.48 -20.94
CA ALA A 197 -12.76 2.54 -21.19
C ALA A 197 -11.39 3.25 -21.23
N LEU A 198 -11.28 4.41 -21.89
CA LEU A 198 -10.05 5.20 -21.95
C LEU A 198 -9.67 5.79 -20.60
N CYS A 199 -10.64 6.31 -19.84
CA CYS A 199 -10.42 6.81 -18.49
C CYS A 199 -9.95 5.68 -17.57
N TRP A 200 -10.65 4.55 -17.59
CA TRP A 200 -10.30 3.38 -16.80
C TRP A 200 -8.87 2.90 -17.10
N LEU A 201 -8.52 2.77 -18.39
CA LEU A 201 -7.19 2.37 -18.82
C LEU A 201 -6.12 3.35 -18.35
N MET A 202 -6.36 4.66 -18.42
CA MET A 202 -5.41 5.67 -17.95
C MET A 202 -5.24 5.62 -16.43
N VAL A 203 -6.33 5.52 -15.69
CA VAL A 203 -6.30 5.41 -14.22
C VAL A 203 -5.58 4.13 -13.81
N GLU A 204 -5.87 3.02 -14.44
CA GLU A 204 -5.23 1.73 -14.20
C GLU A 204 -3.70 1.80 -14.43
N ARG A 205 -3.26 2.40 -15.54
CA ARG A 205 -1.84 2.55 -15.84
C ARG A 205 -1.13 3.42 -14.79
N LEU A 206 -1.66 4.59 -14.50
CA LEU A 206 -1.05 5.55 -13.58
C LEU A 206 -1.07 5.04 -12.13
N ALA A 207 -2.22 4.59 -11.64
CA ALA A 207 -2.34 4.08 -10.28
C ALA A 207 -1.45 2.83 -10.08
N GLY A 208 -1.48 1.90 -11.01
CA GLY A 208 -0.65 0.70 -10.94
C GLY A 208 0.84 1.01 -10.98
N ALA A 209 1.28 1.94 -11.84
CA ALA A 209 2.67 2.38 -11.90
C ALA A 209 3.13 3.02 -10.59
N LEU A 210 2.32 3.94 -10.03
CA LEU A 210 2.65 4.63 -8.78
C LEU A 210 2.70 3.66 -7.59
N LEU A 211 1.76 2.72 -7.49
CA LEU A 211 1.72 1.72 -6.41
C LEU A 211 2.93 0.77 -6.49
N GLN A 212 3.27 0.30 -7.71
CA GLN A 212 4.41 -0.59 -7.89
C GLN A 212 5.74 0.12 -7.62
N LEU A 213 5.90 1.36 -8.10
CA LEU A 213 7.09 2.16 -7.86
C LEU A 213 7.29 2.40 -6.36
N ARG A 214 6.21 2.74 -5.63
CA ARG A 214 6.25 2.91 -4.19
C ARG A 214 6.72 1.61 -3.49
N GLY A 215 6.08 0.48 -3.77
CA GLY A 215 6.46 -0.81 -3.19
C GLY A 215 7.91 -1.20 -3.51
N ALA A 216 8.36 -0.94 -4.75
CA ALA A 216 9.75 -1.15 -5.12
C ALA A 216 10.71 -0.29 -4.27
N ILE A 217 10.44 0.99 -4.13
CA ILE A 217 11.25 1.91 -3.32
C ILE A 217 11.36 1.43 -1.88
N GLU A 218 10.25 1.02 -1.29
CA GLU A 218 10.18 0.65 0.12
C GLU A 218 10.98 -0.60 0.47
N HIS A 219 11.11 -1.56 -0.46
CA HIS A 219 11.75 -2.86 -0.21
C HIS A 219 13.04 -3.12 -1.00
N TRP A 220 13.45 -2.23 -1.91
CA TRP A 220 14.56 -2.46 -2.82
C TRP A 220 15.85 -2.81 -2.08
N GLN A 221 16.43 -4.00 -2.41
CA GLN A 221 17.69 -4.52 -1.88
C GLN A 221 17.76 -4.68 -0.35
N LEU A 222 16.63 -4.65 0.35
CA LEU A 222 16.57 -4.77 1.81
C LEU A 222 16.13 -6.15 2.31
N TRP A 223 15.83 -7.08 1.40
CA TRP A 223 15.38 -8.43 1.78
C TRP A 223 16.51 -9.24 2.42
N ARG A 224 16.62 -9.19 3.75
CA ARG A 224 17.66 -9.88 4.54
C ARG A 224 17.12 -10.32 5.90
N PRO A 225 17.21 -11.62 6.26
CA PRO A 225 16.83 -12.06 7.60
C PRO A 225 17.80 -11.50 8.65
N GLN A 226 17.27 -11.19 9.81
CA GLN A 226 17.99 -10.78 11.00
C GLN A 226 17.88 -11.84 12.09
N ALA A 227 18.58 -11.66 13.22
CA ALA A 227 18.57 -12.59 14.35
C ALA A 227 17.19 -12.76 15.02
N HIS A 228 16.30 -11.77 14.86
CA HIS A 228 14.96 -11.79 15.42
C HIS A 228 13.92 -11.33 14.39
N PRO A 229 12.70 -11.92 14.31
CA PRO A 229 11.68 -11.55 13.34
C PRO A 229 11.33 -10.06 13.34
N LEU A 230 11.19 -9.41 14.51
CA LEU A 230 10.91 -7.98 14.61
C LEU A 230 12.02 -7.13 13.97
N LEU A 231 13.27 -7.49 14.16
CA LEU A 231 14.41 -6.83 13.53
C LEU A 231 14.42 -7.08 12.03
N THR A 232 14.05 -8.29 11.58
CA THR A 232 13.88 -8.57 10.16
C THR A 232 12.88 -7.60 9.55
N GLN A 233 11.71 -7.41 10.16
CA GLN A 233 10.70 -6.46 9.67
C GLN A 233 11.22 -5.02 9.63
N LEU A 234 11.93 -4.57 10.66
CA LEU A 234 12.50 -3.21 10.73
C LEU A 234 13.54 -2.95 9.64
N TYR A 235 14.36 -3.93 9.29
CA TYR A 235 15.48 -3.76 8.35
C TYR A 235 15.20 -4.26 6.93
N SER A 236 14.06 -4.88 6.67
CA SER A 236 13.64 -5.35 5.34
C SER A 236 12.78 -4.34 4.56
N SER A 237 12.63 -3.17 5.09
CA SER A 237 11.97 -2.03 4.45
C SER A 237 12.62 -0.73 4.89
N ARG A 238 12.28 0.39 4.24
CA ARG A 238 12.90 1.68 4.54
C ARG A 238 11.90 2.76 4.89
N THR A 239 12.39 3.77 5.59
CA THR A 239 11.72 5.04 5.81
C THR A 239 12.10 6.02 4.70
N VAL A 240 11.14 6.77 4.19
CA VAL A 240 11.36 7.87 3.24
C VAL A 240 10.96 9.18 3.92
N ASP A 241 11.90 10.09 4.10
CA ASP A 241 11.64 11.39 4.73
C ASP A 241 10.85 12.27 3.77
N VAL A 242 9.65 12.65 4.20
CA VAL A 242 8.75 13.50 3.42
C VAL A 242 8.10 14.55 4.33
N PRO A 243 7.62 15.68 3.77
CA PRO A 243 6.83 16.63 4.52
C PRO A 243 5.60 15.99 5.17
N ALA A 244 5.17 16.51 6.32
CA ALA A 244 4.07 15.94 7.11
C ALA A 244 2.76 15.75 6.31
N TRP A 245 2.43 16.70 5.43
CA TRP A 245 1.25 16.61 4.58
C TRP A 245 1.34 15.47 3.53
N VAL A 246 2.54 15.20 2.99
CA VAL A 246 2.78 14.05 2.09
C VAL A 246 2.63 12.76 2.86
N ASN A 247 3.20 12.69 4.07
CA ASN A 247 3.06 11.54 4.96
C ASN A 247 1.58 11.26 5.28
N GLU A 248 0.78 12.30 5.58
CA GLU A 248 -0.66 12.15 5.83
C GLU A 248 -1.39 11.62 4.59
N LEU A 249 -1.13 12.16 3.39
CA LEU A 249 -1.73 11.71 2.14
C LEU A 249 -1.37 10.25 1.82
N LEU A 250 -0.12 9.86 2.04
CA LEU A 250 0.38 8.51 1.81
C LEU A 250 0.08 7.54 2.97
N GLY A 251 -0.76 7.94 3.92
CA GLY A 251 -1.21 7.06 4.98
C GLY A 251 -0.09 6.55 5.89
N GLY A 252 0.93 7.37 6.17
CA GLY A 252 2.05 7.01 7.02
C GLY A 252 3.03 5.99 6.43
N LEU A 253 2.76 5.47 5.23
CA LEU A 253 3.60 4.48 4.57
C LEU A 253 5.05 4.93 4.30
N PRO A 254 5.39 6.22 4.23
CA PRO A 254 6.80 6.64 4.27
C PRO A 254 7.58 6.09 5.46
N HIS A 255 6.94 5.76 6.58
CA HIS A 255 7.54 5.09 7.75
C HIS A 255 7.45 3.55 7.65
N HIS A 256 7.79 2.98 6.50
CA HIS A 256 7.49 1.59 6.15
C HIS A 256 8.21 0.56 7.03
N SER A 257 9.45 0.86 7.48
CA SER A 257 10.20 0.01 8.42
C SER A 257 9.42 -0.24 9.72
N VAL A 258 8.88 0.81 10.30
CA VAL A 258 8.12 0.72 11.56
C VAL A 258 6.71 0.19 11.32
N HIS A 259 6.10 0.51 10.17
CA HIS A 259 4.83 -0.09 9.77
C HIS A 259 4.93 -1.62 9.68
N HIS A 260 5.98 -2.16 9.07
CA HIS A 260 6.20 -3.62 9.00
C HIS A 260 6.36 -4.27 10.38
N ALA A 261 7.11 -3.63 11.27
CA ALA A 261 7.35 -4.15 12.62
C ALA A 261 6.11 -4.04 13.52
N PHE A 262 5.30 -3.00 13.34
CA PHE A 262 4.15 -2.66 14.19
C PHE A 262 2.91 -2.30 13.36
N PRO A 263 2.36 -3.22 12.55
CA PRO A 263 1.29 -2.93 11.59
C PRO A 263 -0.05 -2.55 12.23
N ALA A 264 -0.17 -2.68 13.54
CA ALA A 264 -1.36 -2.25 14.31
C ALA A 264 -1.30 -0.76 14.72
N LEU A 265 -0.20 -0.05 14.46
CA LEU A 265 -0.13 1.39 14.71
C LEU A 265 -0.92 2.15 13.65
N SER A 266 -1.64 3.18 14.08
CA SER A 266 -2.29 4.10 13.15
C SER A 266 -1.24 4.92 12.38
N THR A 267 -1.61 5.35 11.18
CA THR A 267 -0.74 6.18 10.33
C THR A 267 -0.26 7.47 11.01
N ALA A 268 -1.10 8.06 11.86
CA ALA A 268 -0.76 9.25 12.65
C ALA A 268 0.30 8.97 13.74
N ALA A 269 0.43 7.72 14.19
CA ALA A 269 1.39 7.32 15.21
C ALA A 269 2.77 6.95 14.64
N LEU A 270 2.85 6.60 13.36
CA LEU A 270 4.08 6.09 12.73
C LEU A 270 5.28 7.05 12.81
N PRO A 271 5.15 8.39 12.62
CA PRO A 271 6.29 9.29 12.78
C PRO A 271 6.90 9.22 14.17
N ALA A 272 6.09 9.39 15.24
CA ALA A 272 6.55 9.31 16.62
C ALA A 272 7.08 7.92 16.98
N ALA A 273 6.46 6.85 16.46
CA ALA A 273 6.95 5.50 16.65
C ALA A 273 8.33 5.30 16.01
N THR A 274 8.57 5.88 14.82
CA THR A 274 9.87 5.79 14.15
C THR A 274 10.97 6.43 14.97
N GLU A 275 10.76 7.64 15.49
CA GLU A 275 11.73 8.33 16.33
C GLU A 275 12.07 7.53 17.60
N ARG A 276 11.05 6.98 18.29
CA ARG A 276 11.22 6.18 19.49
C ARG A 276 11.94 4.86 19.23
N VAL A 277 11.58 4.17 18.14
CA VAL A 277 12.23 2.92 17.72
C VAL A 277 13.70 3.16 17.39
N GLU A 278 14.02 4.22 16.65
CA GLU A 278 15.41 4.59 16.34
C GLU A 278 16.21 4.92 17.61
N ALA A 279 15.63 5.64 18.57
CA ALA A 279 16.29 5.92 19.86
C ALA A 279 16.60 4.63 20.64
N VAL A 280 15.67 3.67 20.68
CA VAL A 280 15.91 2.37 21.31
C VAL A 280 16.99 1.58 20.57
N LEU A 281 16.94 1.50 19.25
CA LEU A 281 17.98 0.82 18.45
C LEU A 281 19.37 1.42 18.73
N GLN A 282 19.47 2.74 18.73
CA GLN A 282 20.72 3.46 19.04
C GLN A 282 21.23 3.16 20.45
N ALA A 283 20.35 3.17 21.45
CA ALA A 283 20.71 2.87 22.85
C ALA A 283 21.27 1.44 23.01
N HIS A 284 20.81 0.51 22.19
CA HIS A 284 21.30 -0.87 22.16
C HIS A 284 22.45 -1.12 21.16
N GLY A 285 23.01 -0.06 20.55
CA GLY A 285 24.16 -0.14 19.63
C GLY A 285 23.84 -0.73 18.25
N TYR A 286 22.56 -0.69 17.83
CA TYR A 286 22.14 -1.12 16.50
C TYR A 286 22.29 0.02 15.48
N SER A 287 22.47 -0.35 14.23
CA SER A 287 22.51 0.61 13.11
C SER A 287 21.17 1.34 12.94
N PRO A 288 21.16 2.57 12.44
CA PRO A 288 19.94 3.27 12.06
C PRO A 288 19.09 2.45 11.09
N LEU A 289 17.78 2.71 11.06
CA LEU A 289 16.88 2.11 10.07
C LEU A 289 17.26 2.53 8.64
N PRO A 290 17.04 1.68 7.63
CA PRO A 290 17.21 2.07 6.24
C PRO A 290 16.36 3.30 5.92
N ARG A 291 16.98 4.36 5.36
CA ARG A 291 16.33 5.66 5.17
C ARG A 291 16.75 6.32 3.86
N CYS A 292 15.84 7.06 3.25
CA CYS A 292 16.09 7.96 2.12
C CYS A 292 15.53 9.35 2.42
N GLN A 293 16.23 10.38 1.95
CA GLN A 293 15.77 11.76 2.04
C GLN A 293 14.95 12.11 0.78
N GLY A 294 13.64 11.86 0.86
CA GLY A 294 12.70 12.06 -0.23
C GLY A 294 12.64 10.91 -1.25
N TYR A 295 11.58 10.94 -2.05
CA TYR A 295 11.36 9.96 -3.10
C TYR A 295 12.33 10.12 -4.28
N ASP A 296 12.88 11.32 -4.51
CA ASP A 296 13.89 11.60 -5.54
C ASP A 296 15.21 10.85 -5.25
N GLN A 297 15.66 10.86 -4.00
CA GLN A 297 16.80 10.05 -3.60
C GLN A 297 16.50 8.55 -3.71
N ALA A 298 15.32 8.16 -3.27
CA ALA A 298 14.90 6.77 -3.29
C ALA A 298 14.80 6.20 -4.73
N LEU A 299 14.34 7.00 -5.69
CA LEU A 299 14.32 6.64 -7.12
C LEU A 299 15.71 6.37 -7.68
N LYS A 300 16.73 7.13 -7.26
CA LYS A 300 18.12 6.91 -7.68
C LYS A 300 18.67 5.56 -7.23
N LEU A 301 18.14 4.98 -6.15
CA LEU A 301 18.55 3.65 -5.70
C LEU A 301 18.05 2.52 -6.62
N LEU A 302 17.03 2.77 -7.41
CA LEU A 302 16.48 1.78 -8.34
C LEU A 302 17.30 1.64 -9.63
N GLY A 303 18.34 2.47 -9.81
CA GLY A 303 19.32 2.43 -10.90
C GLY A 303 18.91 3.25 -12.09
#